data_0f094874b05e37902e363a153e3abb33
#
_entry.id   0f094874b05e37902e363a153e3abb33
#
_cell.length_a   1.000
_cell.length_b   1.000
_cell.length_c   1.000
_cell.angle_alpha   90.00
_cell.angle_beta   90.00
_cell.angle_gamma   90.00
#
_symmetry.space_group_name_H-M   'P 1'
#
loop_
_entity.id
_entity.type
_entity.pdbx_description
1 polymer ?
#
loop_
_entity_poly.entity_id
_entity_poly.type
_entity_poly.pdbx_seq_one_letter_code
_entity_poly.pdbx_strand_id
1 'polypeptide(L)'
;MKNGIDVSYCQTKVDWNKVKAAGIDFALIRVGYCYNNGALKIDNMFKSHMAGATAAGIDVGVYLYSYATSTTAAKKAAQEVVKVIKQYTLTYPVCFDIEYESIYTGGSKRVNTDICKAFLDEIEDAGYYAMLYCSKDFLDSYLYPAELTAYDKWIAQYASKCTCPHPYGIWQYTGTGRVSGIAGNVDRDYAYKDYPTIIKGMDKTQLQKQQLPYSVIISGSDLNSLKDQISKKGYFTFMSDGKLCVGKFATVAEANKTAADLKRKGFTGAVGKW
;
A
#
# COMPACT_ATOMS: atom_id res chain seq x y z
N MET A 1 10.68 7.71 -18.57
CA MET A 1 10.26 6.30 -18.50
C MET A 1 11.44 5.48 -18.02
N LYS A 2 11.22 4.59 -17.06
CA LYS A 2 12.23 3.73 -16.44
C LYS A 2 11.90 2.27 -16.72
N ASN A 3 12.93 1.44 -16.94
CA ASN A 3 12.77 0.01 -17.19
C ASN A 3 12.83 -0.77 -15.87
N GLY A 4 11.86 -1.64 -15.63
CA GLY A 4 11.79 -2.46 -14.44
C GLY A 4 11.59 -3.93 -14.70
N ILE A 5 11.71 -4.66 -13.62
CA ILE A 5 11.32 -6.07 -13.50
C ILE A 5 10.60 -6.27 -12.18
N ASP A 6 9.78 -7.29 -12.12
CA ASP A 6 9.35 -7.80 -10.82
C ASP A 6 9.79 -9.26 -10.64
N VAL A 7 10.13 -9.61 -9.40
CA VAL A 7 10.77 -10.88 -9.07
C VAL A 7 10.23 -11.48 -7.79
N SER A 8 10.27 -12.80 -7.72
CA SER A 8 9.83 -13.60 -6.59
C SER A 8 10.72 -14.84 -6.42
N TYR A 9 10.25 -15.83 -5.65
CA TYR A 9 10.90 -17.13 -5.55
C TYR A 9 11.08 -17.85 -6.90
N CYS A 10 10.35 -17.41 -7.93
CA CYS A 10 10.50 -17.99 -9.28
C CYS A 10 11.86 -17.69 -9.90
N GLN A 11 12.51 -16.59 -9.56
CA GLN A 11 13.84 -16.20 -10.01
C GLN A 11 14.88 -16.58 -8.96
N THR A 12 15.24 -17.87 -8.86
CA THR A 12 16.10 -18.41 -7.79
C THR A 12 17.57 -18.00 -7.88
N LYS A 13 18.06 -17.66 -9.08
CA LYS A 13 19.45 -17.23 -9.32
C LYS A 13 19.44 -15.98 -10.17
N VAL A 14 19.83 -14.85 -9.56
CA VAL A 14 19.90 -13.55 -10.22
C VAL A 14 21.29 -12.95 -10.03
N ASP A 15 21.97 -12.67 -11.15
CA ASP A 15 23.18 -11.84 -11.19
C ASP A 15 22.76 -10.38 -11.35
N TRP A 16 22.58 -9.70 -10.22
CA TRP A 16 22.08 -8.34 -10.19
C TRP A 16 22.98 -7.31 -10.88
N ASN A 17 24.30 -7.58 -10.96
CA ASN A 17 25.22 -6.71 -11.71
C ASN A 17 24.93 -6.80 -13.20
N LYS A 18 24.69 -8.01 -13.72
CA LYS A 18 24.28 -8.18 -15.13
C LYS A 18 22.89 -7.59 -15.39
N VAL A 19 21.96 -7.73 -14.45
CA VAL A 19 20.63 -7.10 -14.54
C VAL A 19 20.76 -5.59 -14.64
N LYS A 20 21.60 -4.96 -13.81
CA LYS A 20 21.86 -3.51 -13.88
C LYS A 20 22.52 -3.13 -15.21
N ALA A 21 23.51 -3.88 -15.65
CA ALA A 21 24.19 -3.66 -16.93
C ALA A 21 23.26 -3.85 -18.15
N ALA A 22 22.19 -4.63 -18.01
CA ALA A 22 21.14 -4.79 -19.02
C ALA A 22 20.15 -3.61 -19.09
N GLY A 23 20.37 -2.55 -18.30
CA GLY A 23 19.57 -1.32 -18.33
C GLY A 23 18.29 -1.40 -17.49
N ILE A 24 18.25 -2.27 -16.46
CA ILE A 24 17.17 -2.29 -15.50
C ILE A 24 17.41 -1.20 -14.45
N ASP A 25 16.44 -0.29 -14.33
CA ASP A 25 16.48 0.83 -13.41
C ASP A 25 15.95 0.44 -12.04
N PHE A 26 14.84 -0.35 -11.98
CA PHE A 26 14.16 -0.70 -10.74
C PHE A 26 13.69 -2.16 -10.70
N ALA A 27 13.46 -2.67 -9.51
CA ALA A 27 12.87 -3.97 -9.26
C ALA A 27 11.75 -3.88 -8.21
N LEU A 28 10.61 -4.50 -8.48
CA LEU A 28 9.57 -4.77 -7.49
C LEU A 28 9.75 -6.19 -6.98
N ILE A 29 10.00 -6.35 -5.68
CA ILE A 29 10.42 -7.61 -5.07
C ILE A 29 9.31 -8.14 -4.18
N ARG A 30 8.89 -9.39 -4.42
CA ARG A 30 7.84 -9.98 -3.60
C ARG A 30 8.28 -10.17 -2.15
N VAL A 31 7.61 -9.49 -1.21
CA VAL A 31 7.80 -9.72 0.23
C VAL A 31 7.34 -11.13 0.60
N GLY A 32 6.25 -11.57 -0.01
CA GLY A 32 5.61 -12.85 0.26
C GLY A 32 4.16 -12.84 -0.20
N TYR A 33 3.38 -13.71 0.40
CA TYR A 33 1.92 -13.68 0.26
C TYR A 33 1.25 -13.70 1.64
N CYS A 34 0.06 -13.16 1.74
CA CYS A 34 -0.73 -13.32 2.96
C CYS A 34 -1.79 -14.40 2.77
N TYR A 35 -2.06 -15.15 3.83
CA TYR A 35 -3.20 -16.05 3.91
C TYR A 35 -4.52 -15.26 4.01
N ASN A 36 -5.65 -15.95 3.92
CA ASN A 36 -7.00 -15.38 4.04
C ASN A 36 -7.24 -14.58 5.32
N ASN A 37 -6.53 -14.90 6.41
CA ASN A 37 -6.58 -14.23 7.70
C ASN A 37 -5.52 -13.12 7.88
N GLY A 38 -4.81 -12.76 6.81
CA GLY A 38 -3.78 -11.73 6.80
C GLY A 38 -2.42 -12.12 7.38
N ALA A 39 -2.21 -13.39 7.76
CA ALA A 39 -0.89 -13.84 8.20
C ALA A 39 0.09 -13.87 7.02
N LEU A 40 1.28 -13.29 7.18
CA LEU A 40 2.30 -13.20 6.14
C LEU A 40 3.13 -14.49 6.06
N LYS A 41 3.31 -15.01 4.86
CA LYS A 41 4.36 -15.97 4.52
C LYS A 41 5.41 -15.26 3.67
N ILE A 42 6.59 -15.06 4.24
CA ILE A 42 7.70 -14.38 3.53
C ILE A 42 8.19 -15.25 2.37
N ASP A 43 8.47 -14.60 1.24
CA ASP A 43 9.08 -15.23 0.07
C ASP A 43 10.52 -15.66 0.38
N ASN A 44 10.88 -16.89 0.01
CA ASN A 44 12.18 -17.45 0.32
C ASN A 44 13.36 -16.68 -0.31
N MET A 45 13.11 -15.98 -1.42
CA MET A 45 14.12 -15.20 -2.14
C MET A 45 14.12 -13.72 -1.77
N PHE A 46 13.13 -13.26 -0.98
CA PHE A 46 12.96 -11.84 -0.67
C PHE A 46 14.25 -11.18 -0.18
N LYS A 47 14.86 -11.74 0.87
CA LYS A 47 16.10 -11.17 1.47
C LYS A 47 17.26 -11.14 0.47
N SER A 48 17.41 -12.20 -0.31
CA SER A 48 18.47 -12.31 -1.32
C SER A 48 18.28 -11.30 -2.45
N HIS A 49 17.05 -11.12 -2.93
CA HIS A 49 16.73 -10.15 -3.97
C HIS A 49 16.90 -8.72 -3.47
N MET A 50 16.41 -8.38 -2.26
CA MET A 50 16.61 -7.05 -1.67
C MET A 50 18.10 -6.71 -1.55
N ALA A 51 18.91 -7.63 -1.00
CA ALA A 51 20.34 -7.41 -0.82
C ALA A 51 21.05 -7.25 -2.18
N GLY A 52 20.78 -8.14 -3.14
CA GLY A 52 21.44 -8.13 -4.44
C GLY A 52 21.06 -6.92 -5.30
N ALA A 53 19.78 -6.57 -5.40
CA ALA A 53 19.33 -5.42 -6.15
C ALA A 53 19.90 -4.11 -5.58
N THR A 54 19.83 -3.93 -4.25
CA THR A 54 20.36 -2.75 -3.57
C THR A 54 21.89 -2.63 -3.76
N ALA A 55 22.64 -3.74 -3.63
CA ALA A 55 24.09 -3.74 -3.83
C ALA A 55 24.49 -3.39 -5.27
N ALA A 56 23.67 -3.76 -6.25
CA ALA A 56 23.89 -3.41 -7.67
C ALA A 56 23.43 -1.98 -8.03
N GLY A 57 22.88 -1.22 -7.08
CA GLY A 57 22.37 0.14 -7.32
C GLY A 57 21.10 0.16 -8.17
N ILE A 58 20.25 -0.86 -8.03
CA ILE A 58 18.90 -0.91 -8.61
C ILE A 58 17.93 -0.36 -7.57
N ASP A 59 17.06 0.55 -7.99
CA ASP A 59 15.98 1.07 -7.16
C ASP A 59 15.00 -0.03 -6.80
N VAL A 60 14.55 -0.09 -5.55
CA VAL A 60 13.72 -1.19 -5.07
C VAL A 60 12.39 -0.74 -4.48
N GLY A 61 11.33 -1.42 -4.85
CA GLY A 61 10.04 -1.46 -4.20
C GLY A 61 9.67 -2.90 -3.85
N VAL A 62 8.51 -3.08 -3.26
CA VAL A 62 8.08 -4.42 -2.82
C VAL A 62 6.61 -4.65 -3.12
N TYR A 63 6.19 -5.92 -3.24
CA TYR A 63 4.79 -6.27 -3.35
C TYR A 63 4.40 -7.46 -2.48
N LEU A 64 3.15 -7.45 -2.04
CA LEU A 64 2.51 -8.54 -1.31
C LEU A 64 1.44 -9.18 -2.19
N TYR A 65 1.57 -10.47 -2.51
CA TYR A 65 0.50 -11.25 -3.14
C TYR A 65 -0.59 -11.56 -2.11
N SER A 66 -1.83 -11.18 -2.38
CA SER A 66 -2.87 -11.19 -1.36
C SER A 66 -3.89 -12.32 -1.55
N TYR A 67 -4.14 -13.06 -0.48
CA TYR A 67 -5.32 -13.93 -0.31
C TYR A 67 -6.25 -13.43 0.80
N ALA A 68 -6.13 -12.16 1.22
CA ALA A 68 -6.96 -11.58 2.28
C ALA A 68 -8.44 -11.56 1.86
N THR A 69 -9.33 -12.02 2.72
CA THR A 69 -10.79 -12.12 2.46
C THR A 69 -11.61 -11.08 3.21
N SER A 70 -10.96 -10.19 3.96
CA SER A 70 -11.61 -9.12 4.72
C SER A 70 -10.69 -7.92 4.90
N THR A 71 -11.27 -6.76 5.22
CA THR A 71 -10.52 -5.55 5.55
C THR A 71 -9.63 -5.74 6.77
N THR A 72 -10.07 -6.50 7.77
CA THR A 72 -9.26 -6.83 8.95
C THR A 72 -8.04 -7.67 8.57
N ALA A 73 -8.19 -8.66 7.69
CA ALA A 73 -7.09 -9.47 7.19
C ALA A 73 -6.10 -8.62 6.37
N ALA A 74 -6.60 -7.73 5.51
CA ALA A 74 -5.78 -6.84 4.70
C ALA A 74 -4.95 -5.87 5.57
N LYS A 75 -5.55 -5.26 6.58
CA LYS A 75 -4.82 -4.42 7.56
C LYS A 75 -3.73 -5.19 8.28
N LYS A 76 -4.06 -6.38 8.79
CA LYS A 76 -3.07 -7.24 9.42
C LYS A 76 -1.92 -7.59 8.48
N ALA A 77 -2.22 -7.92 7.22
CA ALA A 77 -1.20 -8.20 6.21
C ALA A 77 -0.28 -7.00 5.97
N ALA A 78 -0.83 -5.79 5.88
CA ALA A 78 -0.06 -4.56 5.74
C ALA A 78 0.88 -4.34 6.95
N GLN A 79 0.38 -4.52 8.17
CA GLN A 79 1.17 -4.41 9.41
C GLN A 79 2.33 -5.42 9.44
N GLU A 80 2.08 -6.66 9.01
CA GLU A 80 3.14 -7.68 8.91
C GLU A 80 4.18 -7.32 7.83
N VAL A 81 3.75 -6.80 6.68
CA VAL A 81 4.66 -6.29 5.64
C VAL A 81 5.51 -5.16 6.20
N VAL A 82 4.92 -4.17 6.86
CA VAL A 82 5.65 -3.03 7.47
C VAL A 82 6.72 -3.50 8.46
N LYS A 83 6.44 -4.50 9.29
CA LYS A 83 7.44 -5.08 10.22
C LYS A 83 8.65 -5.64 9.48
N VAL A 84 8.44 -6.25 8.31
CA VAL A 84 9.52 -6.84 7.50
C VAL A 84 10.32 -5.78 6.78
N ILE A 85 9.65 -4.79 6.16
CA ILE A 85 10.30 -3.83 5.27
C ILE A 85 10.96 -2.65 5.97
N LYS A 86 10.62 -2.36 7.23
CA LYS A 86 11.16 -1.20 7.99
C LYS A 86 12.69 -1.12 8.09
N GLN A 87 13.39 -2.24 7.85
CA GLN A 87 14.85 -2.30 7.84
C GLN A 87 15.48 -1.97 6.49
N TYR A 88 14.67 -1.77 5.43
CA TYR A 88 15.12 -1.48 4.08
C TYR A 88 14.78 -0.05 3.68
N THR A 89 15.64 0.57 2.87
CA THR A 89 15.30 1.83 2.20
C THR A 89 14.63 1.51 0.88
N LEU A 90 13.36 1.84 0.76
CA LEU A 90 12.61 1.68 -0.48
C LEU A 90 12.60 2.99 -1.25
N THR A 91 12.85 2.92 -2.55
CA THR A 91 12.78 4.04 -3.49
C THR A 91 11.64 3.89 -4.49
N TYR A 92 10.96 2.73 -4.45
CA TYR A 92 9.76 2.40 -5.20
C TYR A 92 8.64 1.98 -4.25
N PRO A 93 7.38 1.93 -4.73
CA PRO A 93 6.21 1.70 -3.89
C PRO A 93 6.18 0.37 -3.12
N VAL A 94 5.31 0.33 -2.10
CA VAL A 94 4.80 -0.90 -1.48
C VAL A 94 3.47 -1.25 -2.15
N CYS A 95 3.44 -2.34 -2.90
CA CYS A 95 2.31 -2.69 -3.75
C CYS A 95 1.44 -3.77 -3.10
N PHE A 96 0.12 -3.59 -3.22
CA PHE A 96 -0.88 -4.62 -2.92
C PHE A 96 -1.24 -5.32 -4.22
N ASP A 97 -0.91 -6.60 -4.31
CA ASP A 97 -1.12 -7.43 -5.48
C ASP A 97 -2.38 -8.28 -5.27
N ILE A 98 -3.41 -7.99 -6.08
CA ILE A 98 -4.71 -8.67 -6.07
C ILE A 98 -5.07 -9.14 -7.47
N GLU A 99 -5.35 -10.44 -7.60
CA GLU A 99 -5.60 -11.12 -8.87
C GLU A 99 -6.80 -12.06 -8.81
N TYR A 100 -7.15 -12.69 -9.92
CA TYR A 100 -8.27 -13.63 -10.00
C TYR A 100 -8.14 -14.80 -9.01
N GLU A 101 -6.92 -15.29 -8.80
CA GLU A 101 -6.64 -16.37 -7.87
C GLU A 101 -6.65 -15.91 -6.40
N SER A 102 -6.44 -14.61 -6.19
CA SER A 102 -6.46 -13.98 -4.86
C SER A 102 -7.87 -13.81 -4.33
N ILE A 103 -8.83 -13.58 -5.23
CA ILE A 103 -10.23 -13.40 -4.84
C ILE A 103 -10.87 -14.76 -4.69
N TYR A 104 -11.33 -15.03 -3.49
CA TYR A 104 -12.19 -16.17 -3.25
C TYR A 104 -13.44 -16.05 -4.14
N THR A 105 -13.83 -17.12 -4.78
CA THR A 105 -15.09 -17.25 -5.53
C THR A 105 -16.26 -16.79 -4.64
N GLY A 106 -16.69 -15.53 -4.81
CA GLY A 106 -17.77 -14.94 -4.00
C GLY A 106 -17.50 -13.54 -3.46
N GLY A 107 -16.28 -13.00 -3.60
CA GLY A 107 -15.99 -11.60 -3.26
C GLY A 107 -16.71 -10.65 -4.22
N SER A 108 -17.59 -9.78 -3.72
CA SER A 108 -18.18 -8.72 -4.54
C SER A 108 -17.16 -7.64 -4.84
N LYS A 109 -17.39 -6.83 -5.89
CA LYS A 109 -16.59 -5.62 -6.17
C LYS A 109 -16.42 -4.75 -4.91
N ARG A 110 -17.47 -4.65 -4.09
CA ARG A 110 -17.43 -3.87 -2.85
C ARG A 110 -16.40 -4.41 -1.89
N VAL A 111 -16.47 -5.70 -1.59
CA VAL A 111 -15.54 -6.37 -0.67
C VAL A 111 -14.10 -6.28 -1.15
N ASN A 112 -13.85 -6.55 -2.43
CA ASN A 112 -12.50 -6.48 -3.00
C ASN A 112 -11.93 -5.05 -2.93
N THR A 113 -12.76 -4.04 -3.26
CA THR A 113 -12.34 -2.63 -3.19
C THR A 113 -12.03 -2.21 -1.75
N ASP A 114 -12.84 -2.64 -0.78
CA ASP A 114 -12.62 -2.32 0.63
C ASP A 114 -11.37 -3.02 1.18
N ILE A 115 -11.07 -4.24 0.73
CA ILE A 115 -9.83 -4.96 1.04
C ILE A 115 -8.60 -4.20 0.51
N CYS A 116 -8.63 -3.77 -0.77
CA CYS A 116 -7.56 -2.97 -1.36
C CYS A 116 -7.32 -1.69 -0.55
N LYS A 117 -8.37 -0.92 -0.29
CA LYS A 117 -8.28 0.32 0.49
C LYS A 117 -7.72 0.08 1.88
N ALA A 118 -8.19 -0.96 2.57
CA ALA A 118 -7.73 -1.27 3.92
C ALA A 118 -6.24 -1.59 4.02
N PHE A 119 -5.66 -2.25 3.00
CA PHE A 119 -4.22 -2.48 2.92
C PHE A 119 -3.47 -1.20 2.58
N LEU A 120 -3.91 -0.49 1.55
CA LEU A 120 -3.24 0.70 1.02
C LEU A 120 -3.22 1.84 2.05
N ASP A 121 -4.34 2.08 2.74
CA ASP A 121 -4.42 3.06 3.83
C ASP A 121 -3.42 2.74 4.95
N GLU A 122 -3.30 1.46 5.36
CA GLU A 122 -2.38 1.04 6.42
C GLU A 122 -0.92 1.22 6.01
N ILE A 123 -0.58 1.00 4.72
CA ILE A 123 0.76 1.26 4.17
C ILE A 123 1.07 2.76 4.14
N GLU A 124 0.11 3.61 3.72
CA GLU A 124 0.26 5.06 3.74
C GLU A 124 0.35 5.60 5.18
N ASP A 125 -0.47 5.09 6.09
CA ASP A 125 -0.41 5.41 7.51
C ASP A 125 0.95 5.03 8.12
N ALA A 126 1.59 3.97 7.59
CA ALA A 126 2.95 3.58 7.97
C ALA A 126 4.06 4.42 7.30
N GLY A 127 3.71 5.43 6.48
CA GLY A 127 4.64 6.37 5.86
C GLY A 127 5.28 5.86 4.56
N TYR A 128 4.73 4.82 3.95
CA TYR A 128 5.19 4.29 2.66
C TYR A 128 4.30 4.76 1.52
N TYR A 129 4.85 4.81 0.33
CA TYR A 129 4.07 5.06 -0.89
C TYR A 129 3.30 3.80 -1.27
N ALA A 130 1.99 3.82 -1.10
CA ALA A 130 1.13 2.69 -1.42
C ALA A 130 0.76 2.67 -2.91
N MET A 131 0.68 1.46 -3.48
CA MET A 131 0.29 1.24 -4.87
C MET A 131 -0.55 -0.01 -5.02
N LEU A 132 -1.56 0.04 -5.86
CA LEU A 132 -2.37 -1.13 -6.22
C LEU A 132 -1.80 -1.80 -7.47
N TYR A 133 -1.51 -3.11 -7.40
CA TYR A 133 -1.29 -3.94 -8.59
C TYR A 133 -2.52 -4.80 -8.87
N CYS A 134 -2.92 -4.81 -10.13
CA CYS A 134 -3.87 -5.76 -10.69
C CYS A 134 -3.80 -5.75 -12.21
N SER A 135 -4.41 -6.73 -12.88
CA SER A 135 -4.61 -6.65 -14.31
C SER A 135 -5.65 -5.57 -14.66
N LYS A 136 -5.54 -5.02 -15.89
CA LYS A 136 -6.52 -4.07 -16.41
C LYS A 136 -7.96 -4.59 -16.29
N ASP A 137 -8.18 -5.85 -16.70
CA ASP A 137 -9.52 -6.44 -16.69
C ASP A 137 -10.03 -6.71 -15.27
N PHE A 138 -9.12 -7.02 -14.33
CA PHE A 138 -9.47 -7.15 -12.92
C PHE A 138 -9.93 -5.82 -12.34
N LEU A 139 -9.22 -4.72 -12.64
CA LEU A 139 -9.58 -3.37 -12.18
C LEU A 139 -11.00 -3.00 -12.60
N ASP A 140 -11.35 -3.24 -13.87
CA ASP A 140 -12.67 -2.89 -14.42
C ASP A 140 -13.79 -3.84 -13.95
N SER A 141 -13.47 -5.14 -13.79
CA SER A 141 -14.48 -6.17 -13.52
C SER A 141 -14.73 -6.43 -12.04
N TYR A 142 -13.71 -6.32 -11.19
CA TYR A 142 -13.74 -6.78 -9.79
C TYR A 142 -13.48 -5.69 -8.76
N LEU A 143 -13.19 -4.44 -9.20
CA LEU A 143 -12.99 -3.29 -8.33
C LEU A 143 -13.86 -2.11 -8.75
N TYR A 144 -14.00 -1.11 -7.88
CA TYR A 144 -14.56 0.20 -8.19
C TYR A 144 -13.41 1.21 -8.42
N PRO A 145 -12.93 1.41 -9.66
CA PRO A 145 -11.76 2.23 -9.94
C PRO A 145 -11.90 3.69 -9.45
N ALA A 146 -13.12 4.22 -9.49
CA ALA A 146 -13.43 5.58 -9.04
C ALA A 146 -13.14 5.80 -7.53
N GLU A 147 -13.20 4.75 -6.72
CA GLU A 147 -12.91 4.81 -5.29
C GLU A 147 -11.43 4.60 -4.95
N LEU A 148 -10.63 4.24 -5.94
CA LEU A 148 -9.20 3.94 -5.82
C LEU A 148 -8.32 5.02 -6.48
N THR A 149 -8.89 6.19 -6.77
CA THR A 149 -8.18 7.30 -7.46
C THR A 149 -7.11 7.94 -6.60
N ALA A 150 -7.21 7.81 -5.27
CA ALA A 150 -6.20 8.32 -4.34
C ALA A 150 -4.87 7.54 -4.43
N TYR A 151 -4.93 6.27 -4.84
CA TYR A 151 -3.75 5.40 -4.91
C TYR A 151 -3.25 5.29 -6.34
N ASP A 152 -1.93 5.25 -6.48
CA ASP A 152 -1.30 4.97 -7.76
C ASP A 152 -1.48 3.49 -8.14
N LYS A 153 -1.31 3.17 -9.41
CA LYS A 153 -1.57 1.83 -9.93
C LYS A 153 -0.39 1.30 -10.72
N TRP A 154 -0.14 0.02 -10.52
CA TRP A 154 0.70 -0.82 -11.34
C TRP A 154 -0.22 -1.78 -12.09
N ILE A 155 -0.38 -1.58 -13.39
CA ILE A 155 -1.35 -2.28 -14.23
C ILE A 155 -0.65 -3.35 -15.06
N ALA A 156 -1.14 -4.59 -14.96
CA ALA A 156 -0.75 -5.65 -15.88
C ALA A 156 -1.65 -5.66 -17.12
N GLN A 157 -1.04 -5.57 -18.26
CA GLN A 157 -1.65 -5.81 -19.56
C GLN A 157 -0.57 -6.20 -20.56
N TYR A 158 -0.54 -7.46 -20.94
CA TYR A 158 0.46 -7.98 -21.88
C TYR A 158 0.09 -7.63 -23.31
N ALA A 159 0.61 -6.50 -23.79
CA ALA A 159 0.28 -5.91 -25.08
C ALA A 159 1.41 -4.99 -25.57
N SER A 160 1.34 -4.52 -26.80
CA SER A 160 2.27 -3.53 -27.36
C SER A 160 2.10 -2.12 -26.77
N LYS A 161 0.93 -1.83 -26.18
CA LYS A 161 0.63 -0.59 -25.44
C LYS A 161 -0.42 -0.87 -24.37
N CYS A 162 -0.35 -0.14 -23.27
CA CYS A 162 -1.41 -0.18 -22.25
C CYS A 162 -2.63 0.60 -22.74
N THR A 163 -3.81 -0.03 -22.65
CA THR A 163 -5.11 0.58 -22.98
C THR A 163 -5.99 0.80 -21.76
N CYS A 164 -5.40 0.77 -20.55
CA CYS A 164 -6.12 1.06 -19.32
C CYS A 164 -6.64 2.52 -19.36
N PRO A 165 -7.95 2.75 -19.18
CA PRO A 165 -8.52 4.09 -19.21
C PRO A 165 -8.28 4.88 -17.92
N HIS A 166 -7.82 4.20 -16.85
CA HIS A 166 -7.56 4.81 -15.55
C HIS A 166 -6.09 5.24 -15.42
N PRO A 167 -5.79 6.32 -14.67
CA PRO A 167 -4.40 6.71 -14.40
C PRO A 167 -3.60 5.60 -13.73
N TYR A 168 -2.39 5.37 -14.20
CA TYR A 168 -1.42 4.42 -13.66
C TYR A 168 0.00 4.99 -13.73
N GLY A 169 0.87 4.51 -12.87
CA GLY A 169 2.26 4.93 -12.81
C GLY A 169 3.24 3.86 -13.28
N ILE A 170 2.87 2.58 -13.17
CA ILE A 170 3.67 1.45 -13.66
C ILE A 170 2.80 0.57 -14.56
N TRP A 171 3.41 0.02 -15.60
CA TRP A 171 2.80 -0.94 -16.52
C TRP A 171 3.66 -2.19 -16.64
N GLN A 172 3.11 -3.34 -16.23
CA GLN A 172 3.68 -4.66 -16.50
C GLN A 172 3.21 -5.10 -17.89
N TYR A 173 4.14 -5.16 -18.84
CA TYR A 173 3.78 -5.34 -20.26
C TYR A 173 4.01 -6.76 -20.78
N THR A 174 4.74 -7.61 -20.06
CA THR A 174 4.97 -9.02 -20.39
C THR A 174 5.40 -9.82 -19.18
N GLY A 175 4.95 -11.08 -19.11
CA GLY A 175 5.41 -12.09 -18.15
C GLY A 175 6.46 -13.06 -18.72
N THR A 176 6.92 -12.84 -19.95
CA THR A 176 7.87 -13.74 -20.65
C THR A 176 9.14 -13.02 -21.11
N GLY A 177 9.48 -11.92 -20.45
CA GLY A 177 10.67 -11.13 -20.73
C GLY A 177 11.96 -11.93 -20.49
N ARG A 178 13.05 -11.47 -21.12
CA ARG A 178 14.40 -11.98 -20.90
C ARG A 178 15.31 -10.83 -20.49
N VAL A 179 16.09 -11.04 -19.44
CA VAL A 179 17.06 -10.07 -18.93
C VAL A 179 18.38 -10.79 -18.66
N SER A 180 19.48 -10.21 -19.11
CA SER A 180 20.80 -10.74 -18.79
C SER A 180 20.99 -10.78 -17.28
N GLY A 181 21.47 -11.89 -16.76
CA GLY A 181 21.60 -12.11 -15.31
C GLY A 181 20.45 -12.88 -14.68
N ILE A 182 19.34 -13.13 -15.41
CA ILE A 182 18.21 -13.93 -14.93
C ILE A 182 18.03 -15.14 -15.85
N ALA A 183 17.97 -16.33 -15.26
CA ALA A 183 17.64 -17.54 -16.00
C ALA A 183 16.13 -17.68 -16.15
N GLY A 184 15.67 -17.92 -17.39
CA GLY A 184 14.23 -18.09 -17.65
C GLY A 184 13.49 -16.77 -17.88
N ASN A 185 12.18 -16.81 -17.69
CA ASN A 185 11.31 -15.67 -17.88
C ASN A 185 11.33 -14.76 -16.64
N VAL A 186 11.13 -13.47 -16.89
CA VAL A 186 10.93 -12.46 -15.85
C VAL A 186 9.91 -11.44 -16.36
N ASP A 187 9.07 -10.97 -15.45
CA ASP A 187 8.11 -9.91 -15.72
C ASP A 187 8.83 -8.59 -15.98
N ARG A 188 8.33 -7.82 -16.96
CA ARG A 188 8.94 -6.56 -17.37
C ARG A 188 7.97 -5.41 -17.24
N ASP A 189 8.50 -4.30 -16.72
CA ASP A 189 7.75 -3.13 -16.35
C ASP A 189 8.28 -1.85 -16.97
N TYR A 190 7.38 -0.89 -17.18
CA TYR A 190 7.71 0.51 -17.42
C TYR A 190 7.15 1.37 -16.29
N ALA A 191 8.00 2.18 -15.65
CA ALA A 191 7.54 3.24 -14.75
C ALA A 191 7.54 4.58 -15.49
N TYR A 192 6.43 5.29 -15.38
CA TYR A 192 6.20 6.59 -16.04
C TYR A 192 6.41 7.78 -15.10
N LYS A 193 6.56 7.50 -13.79
CA LYS A 193 6.83 8.49 -12.75
C LYS A 193 8.23 8.31 -12.17
N ASP A 194 8.80 9.38 -11.65
CA ASP A 194 10.07 9.34 -10.91
C ASP A 194 9.79 9.03 -9.44
N TYR A 195 9.59 7.74 -9.14
CA TYR A 195 9.29 7.29 -7.77
C TYR A 195 10.39 7.59 -6.77
N PRO A 196 11.70 7.45 -7.10
CA PRO A 196 12.75 7.84 -6.17
C PRO A 196 12.65 9.30 -5.71
N THR A 197 12.39 10.22 -6.63
CA THR A 197 12.18 11.63 -6.28
C THR A 197 10.89 11.86 -5.50
N ILE A 198 9.78 11.23 -5.92
CA ILE A 198 8.49 11.34 -5.23
C ILE A 198 8.61 10.81 -3.80
N ILE A 199 9.14 9.58 -3.61
CA ILE A 199 9.24 8.92 -2.30
C ILE A 199 10.23 9.67 -1.39
N LYS A 200 11.35 10.15 -1.94
CA LYS A 200 12.27 11.00 -1.19
C LYS A 200 11.63 12.33 -0.77
N GLY A 201 10.75 12.88 -1.61
CA GLY A 201 10.01 14.11 -1.33
C GLY A 201 8.78 13.91 -0.45
N MET A 202 8.34 12.66 -0.24
CA MET A 202 7.29 12.31 0.76
C MET A 202 7.73 12.58 2.21
N ASP A 203 8.87 13.24 2.34
CA ASP A 203 9.58 13.65 3.52
C ASP A 203 8.68 13.93 4.73
N LYS A 204 9.10 13.35 5.88
CA LYS A 204 8.87 13.83 7.26
C LYS A 204 7.44 14.27 7.63
N THR A 205 6.68 14.90 6.73
CA THR A 205 5.28 15.26 6.94
C THR A 205 4.36 14.02 6.98
N GLN A 206 4.66 12.98 6.21
CA GLN A 206 3.94 11.71 6.27
C GLN A 206 4.44 10.85 7.43
N LEU A 207 5.76 10.84 7.69
CA LEU A 207 6.32 10.25 8.92
C LEU A 207 5.86 11.01 10.17
N GLN A 208 5.54 12.31 10.07
CA GLN A 208 4.92 13.09 11.13
C GLN A 208 3.43 12.77 11.31
N LYS A 209 2.73 12.29 10.27
CA LYS A 209 1.38 11.72 10.46
C LYS A 209 1.39 10.48 11.36
N GLN A 210 2.49 9.70 11.39
CA GLN A 210 2.70 8.61 12.36
C GLN A 210 2.95 9.13 13.79
N GLN A 211 3.27 10.41 13.95
CA GLN A 211 3.42 11.05 15.26
C GLN A 211 2.32 12.07 15.50
N LEU A 212 1.09 11.75 15.11
CA LEU A 212 -0.07 12.54 15.52
C LEU A 212 -0.67 11.92 16.80
N PRO A 213 -0.01 12.03 17.95
CA PRO A 213 -0.36 11.28 19.15
C PRO A 213 -1.62 11.82 19.82
N TYR A 214 -2.10 12.98 19.37
CA TYR A 214 -3.22 13.66 20.00
C TYR A 214 -4.50 13.47 19.21
N SER A 215 -5.59 13.28 19.94
CA SER A 215 -6.95 13.20 19.42
C SER A 215 -7.90 13.85 20.40
N VAL A 216 -9.10 14.21 19.94
CA VAL A 216 -10.19 14.54 20.87
C VAL A 216 -10.89 13.24 21.24
N ILE A 217 -10.76 12.82 22.48
CA ILE A 217 -11.37 11.60 23.02
C ILE A 217 -12.78 11.97 23.48
N ILE A 218 -13.79 11.36 22.88
CA ILE A 218 -15.21 11.60 23.17
C ILE A 218 -15.66 10.64 24.27
N SER A 219 -16.36 11.18 25.25
CA SER A 219 -17.00 10.40 26.33
C SER A 219 -18.49 10.31 26.10
N GLY A 220 -19.07 9.17 26.38
CA GLY A 220 -20.51 8.93 26.29
C GLY A 220 -20.86 7.45 26.46
N SER A 221 -22.11 7.15 26.67
CA SER A 221 -22.62 5.79 26.89
C SER A 221 -22.79 4.98 25.61
N ASP A 222 -23.01 5.63 24.47
CA ASP A 222 -23.15 4.99 23.16
C ASP A 222 -22.16 5.59 22.17
N LEU A 223 -20.93 5.07 22.19
CA LEU A 223 -19.83 5.54 21.35
C LEU A 223 -20.06 5.29 19.86
N ASN A 224 -20.83 4.26 19.47
CA ASN A 224 -21.12 3.98 18.06
C ASN A 224 -22.08 5.01 17.48
N SER A 225 -23.15 5.34 18.19
CA SER A 225 -24.08 6.40 17.79
C SER A 225 -23.39 7.76 17.72
N LEU A 226 -22.53 8.08 18.71
CA LEU A 226 -21.74 9.31 18.71
C LEU A 226 -20.76 9.37 17.55
N LYS A 227 -20.11 8.26 17.21
CA LYS A 227 -19.23 8.15 16.05
C LYS A 227 -19.97 8.50 14.76
N ASP A 228 -21.15 7.92 14.53
CA ASP A 228 -21.96 8.19 13.35
C ASP A 228 -22.43 9.65 13.27
N GLN A 229 -22.86 10.21 14.39
CA GLN A 229 -23.28 11.61 14.46
C GLN A 229 -22.14 12.59 14.16
N ILE A 230 -20.94 12.32 14.70
CA ILE A 230 -19.75 13.15 14.51
C ILE A 230 -19.23 13.01 13.07
N SER A 231 -19.19 11.79 12.53
CA SER A 231 -18.78 11.54 11.15
C SER A 231 -19.69 12.23 10.12
N LYS A 232 -21.01 12.25 10.36
CA LYS A 232 -21.97 12.99 9.52
C LYS A 232 -21.76 14.51 9.52
N LYS A 233 -21.03 15.03 10.49
CA LYS A 233 -20.63 16.46 10.54
C LYS A 233 -19.27 16.72 9.89
N GLY A 234 -18.70 15.71 9.19
CA GLY A 234 -17.47 15.84 8.42
C GLY A 234 -16.18 15.66 9.21
N TYR A 235 -16.23 15.11 10.44
CA TYR A 235 -15.01 14.81 11.19
C TYR A 235 -14.54 13.38 10.93
N PHE A 236 -13.22 13.22 10.85
CA PHE A 236 -12.59 11.91 10.90
C PHE A 236 -12.73 11.30 12.30
N THR A 237 -13.26 10.09 12.40
CA THR A 237 -13.47 9.37 13.66
C THR A 237 -12.93 7.94 13.59
N PHE A 238 -12.37 7.46 14.69
CA PHE A 238 -11.88 6.08 14.82
C PHE A 238 -12.01 5.58 16.26
N MET A 239 -11.93 4.27 16.45
CA MET A 239 -11.91 3.65 17.78
C MET A 239 -10.49 3.23 18.13
N SER A 240 -10.03 3.54 19.34
CA SER A 240 -8.75 3.10 19.89
C SER A 240 -8.93 2.75 21.36
N ASP A 241 -8.52 1.55 21.77
CA ASP A 241 -8.61 1.04 23.14
C ASP A 241 -9.98 1.29 23.81
N GLY A 242 -11.06 1.03 23.05
CA GLY A 242 -12.43 1.23 23.52
C GLY A 242 -12.87 2.70 23.63
N LYS A 243 -12.07 3.65 23.13
CA LYS A 243 -12.37 5.08 23.14
C LYS A 243 -12.75 5.56 21.74
N LEU A 244 -13.71 6.46 21.64
CA LEU A 244 -14.01 7.16 20.40
C LEU A 244 -13.07 8.37 20.27
N CYS A 245 -12.27 8.37 19.22
CA CYS A 245 -11.29 9.40 18.91
C CYS A 245 -11.73 10.22 17.69
N VAL A 246 -11.52 11.54 17.72
CA VAL A 246 -11.85 12.45 16.61
C VAL A 246 -10.59 13.20 16.19
N GLY A 247 -10.23 13.07 14.92
CA GLY A 247 -9.01 13.64 14.33
C GLY A 247 -7.73 12.97 14.83
N LYS A 248 -6.65 13.22 14.11
CA LYS A 248 -5.27 12.91 14.52
C LYS A 248 -4.48 14.20 14.41
N PHE A 249 -3.79 14.63 15.45
CA PHE A 249 -3.14 15.94 15.53
C PHE A 249 -1.70 15.82 16.00
N ALA A 250 -0.82 16.62 15.43
CA ALA A 250 0.58 16.70 15.84
C ALA A 250 0.74 17.40 17.18
N THR A 251 -0.12 18.36 17.47
CA THR A 251 -0.02 19.22 18.65
C THR A 251 -1.32 19.26 19.46
N VAL A 252 -1.19 19.48 20.77
CA VAL A 252 -2.31 19.73 21.68
C VAL A 252 -3.13 20.95 21.23
N ALA A 253 -2.48 21.98 20.66
CA ALA A 253 -3.14 23.19 20.22
C ALA A 253 -4.12 22.94 19.05
N GLU A 254 -3.73 22.10 18.07
CA GLU A 254 -4.60 21.69 16.97
C GLU A 254 -5.78 20.85 17.47
N ALA A 255 -5.53 19.89 18.33
CA ALA A 255 -6.57 19.07 18.93
C ALA A 255 -7.57 19.92 19.74
N ASN A 256 -7.10 20.92 20.48
CA ASN A 256 -7.94 21.84 21.24
C ASN A 256 -8.89 22.68 20.37
N LYS A 257 -8.43 23.09 19.16
CA LYS A 257 -9.33 23.78 18.20
C LYS A 257 -10.49 22.89 17.78
N THR A 258 -10.22 21.62 17.50
CA THR A 258 -11.24 20.64 17.14
C THR A 258 -12.15 20.32 18.35
N ALA A 259 -11.61 20.19 19.55
CA ALA A 259 -12.40 19.99 20.76
C ALA A 259 -13.37 21.17 21.02
N ALA A 260 -12.91 22.40 20.82
CA ALA A 260 -13.74 23.58 20.95
C ALA A 260 -14.86 23.64 19.89
N ASP A 261 -14.56 23.23 18.66
CA ASP A 261 -15.57 23.16 17.59
C ASP A 261 -16.62 22.07 17.85
N LEU A 262 -16.18 20.89 18.28
CA LEU A 262 -17.07 19.79 18.70
C LEU A 262 -17.98 20.22 19.86
N LYS A 263 -17.43 20.93 20.85
CA LYS A 263 -18.23 21.46 21.99
C LYS A 263 -19.33 22.39 21.52
N ARG A 264 -19.05 23.30 20.56
CA ARG A 264 -20.10 24.17 19.96
C ARG A 264 -21.18 23.37 19.23
N LYS A 265 -20.89 22.17 18.77
CA LYS A 265 -21.81 21.26 18.08
C LYS A 265 -22.46 20.23 19.01
N GLY A 266 -22.28 20.40 20.32
CA GLY A 266 -22.96 19.59 21.37
C GLY A 266 -22.21 18.29 21.74
N PHE A 267 -20.96 18.12 21.34
CA PHE A 267 -20.16 16.94 21.68
C PHE A 267 -19.11 17.29 22.75
N THR A 268 -19.01 16.47 23.78
CA THR A 268 -18.01 16.66 24.85
C THR A 268 -16.84 15.71 24.61
N GLY A 269 -15.64 16.26 24.58
CA GLY A 269 -14.40 15.49 24.44
C GLY A 269 -13.23 16.21 25.06
N ALA A 270 -12.22 15.44 25.46
CA ALA A 270 -10.95 15.92 25.99
C ALA A 270 -9.80 15.58 25.05
N VAL A 271 -8.81 16.46 24.96
CA VAL A 271 -7.58 16.18 24.20
C VAL A 271 -6.74 15.18 24.98
N GLY A 272 -6.34 14.12 24.32
CA GLY A 272 -5.50 13.06 24.87
C GLY A 272 -4.63 12.37 23.83
N LYS A 273 -3.75 11.52 24.28
CA LYS A 273 -3.02 10.57 23.42
C LYS A 273 -3.89 9.32 23.23
N TRP A 274 -3.83 8.77 22.03
CA TRP A 274 -4.55 7.56 21.63
C TRP A 274 -3.57 6.46 21.25
#